data_7efab44f0ff796920ad222eb4be4c199
#
_entry.id   7efab44f0ff796920ad222eb4be4c199
#
_cell.length_a   1.000
_cell.length_b   1.000
_cell.length_c   1.000
_cell.angle_alpha   90.00
_cell.angle_beta   90.00
_cell.angle_gamma   90.00
#
_symmetry.space_group_name_H-M   'P 1'
#
loop_
_entity.id
_entity.type
_entity.pdbx_description
1 polymer ?
#
loop_
_entity_poly.entity_id
_entity_poly.type
_entity_poly.pdbx_seq_one_letter_code
_entity_poly.pdbx_strand_id
1 'polypeptide(L)'
;TYNHGRYIKDALEGFVSQRTNFPFEVFVHDDASTDSTARIIREYAERFPSLIVPILQEENQRSKGIPILRTHVLPKMRGRFIAFCEGDDYWCDDGKLQMQVDCLESQPEAVACVHNTEMVGSEGNRLGYASTVRKSGMLEMSALVRESGAYHTSSLMCRKSYYEQPRPEFVSMTRGVGDYPMRLALAFSGGIYYLDRVMSVYRFQVEGSWATRMARDSAAAAQTRESVI
;
A
#
# COMPACT_ATOMS: atom_id res chain seq x y z
N THR A 1 -5.91 -4.51 6.86
CA THR A 1 -7.30 -4.04 6.78
C THR A 1 -7.93 -3.93 8.18
N TYR A 2 -8.98 -3.12 8.35
CA TYR A 2 -9.77 -3.01 9.57
C TYR A 2 -11.15 -2.42 9.25
N ASN A 3 -12.22 -3.23 9.41
CA ASN A 3 -13.61 -2.88 9.09
C ASN A 3 -13.80 -2.40 7.63
N HIS A 4 -13.28 -3.19 6.70
CA HIS A 4 -13.40 -2.95 5.26
C HIS A 4 -14.30 -3.99 4.57
N GLY A 5 -15.27 -4.59 5.28
CA GLY A 5 -16.15 -5.63 4.75
C GLY A 5 -16.91 -5.24 3.48
N ARG A 6 -17.16 -3.95 3.28
CA ARG A 6 -17.77 -3.40 2.06
C ARG A 6 -16.82 -3.42 0.86
N TYR A 7 -15.51 -3.36 1.07
CA TYR A 7 -14.50 -3.07 0.04
C TYR A 7 -13.53 -4.22 -0.21
N ILE A 8 -13.20 -5.00 0.83
CA ILE A 8 -12.12 -6.01 0.82
C ILE A 8 -12.27 -7.04 -0.30
N LYS A 9 -13.50 -7.30 -0.76
CA LYS A 9 -13.74 -8.21 -1.87
C LYS A 9 -13.06 -7.75 -3.15
N ASP A 10 -13.13 -6.46 -3.49
CA ASP A 10 -12.53 -5.91 -4.71
C ASP A 10 -11.01 -5.99 -4.65
N ALA A 11 -10.41 -5.75 -3.47
CA ALA A 11 -8.98 -5.97 -3.27
C ALA A 11 -8.58 -7.44 -3.53
N LEU A 12 -9.31 -8.39 -2.94
CA LEU A 12 -9.07 -9.82 -3.11
C LEU A 12 -9.24 -10.28 -4.56
N GLU A 13 -10.28 -9.80 -5.28
CA GLU A 13 -10.46 -10.07 -6.71
C GLU A 13 -9.30 -9.50 -7.54
N GLY A 14 -8.82 -8.29 -7.23
CA GLY A 14 -7.66 -7.70 -7.87
C GLY A 14 -6.37 -8.52 -7.65
N PHE A 15 -6.24 -9.21 -6.52
CA PHE A 15 -5.08 -10.08 -6.24
C PHE A 15 -5.17 -11.41 -6.97
N VAL A 16 -6.32 -12.08 -6.92
CA VAL A 16 -6.47 -13.41 -7.55
C VAL A 16 -6.51 -13.36 -9.07
N SER A 17 -6.81 -12.19 -9.65
CA SER A 17 -6.79 -11.97 -11.11
C SER A 17 -5.39 -11.76 -11.68
N GLN A 18 -4.34 -11.56 -10.85
CA GLN A 18 -3.00 -11.26 -11.34
C GLN A 18 -2.40 -12.39 -12.19
N ARG A 19 -1.80 -12.03 -13.31
CA ARG A 19 -1.15 -12.92 -14.27
C ARG A 19 0.36 -12.69 -14.23
N THR A 20 1.10 -13.70 -13.78
CA THR A 20 2.56 -13.63 -13.66
C THR A 20 3.22 -14.91 -14.19
N ASN A 21 4.46 -14.81 -14.64
CA ASN A 21 5.30 -15.94 -14.99
C ASN A 21 6.14 -16.46 -13.79
N PHE A 22 5.88 -15.93 -12.60
CA PHE A 22 6.51 -16.32 -11.33
C PHE A 22 5.43 -16.58 -10.27
N PRO A 23 5.70 -17.39 -9.25
CA PRO A 23 4.79 -17.60 -8.12
C PRO A 23 4.78 -16.36 -7.22
N PHE A 24 3.61 -16.05 -6.64
CA PHE A 24 3.47 -15.01 -5.62
C PHE A 24 2.53 -15.47 -4.50
N GLU A 25 2.56 -14.79 -3.37
CA GLU A 25 1.75 -15.04 -2.19
C GLU A 25 1.10 -13.72 -1.73
N VAL A 26 -0.11 -13.80 -1.19
CA VAL A 26 -0.89 -12.65 -0.74
C VAL A 26 -1.17 -12.79 0.75
N PHE A 27 -0.48 -12.00 1.56
CA PHE A 27 -0.77 -11.90 3.00
C PHE A 27 -1.88 -10.89 3.23
N VAL A 28 -2.99 -11.33 3.79
CA VAL A 28 -4.12 -10.47 4.13
C VAL A 28 -4.19 -10.33 5.64
N HIS A 29 -3.69 -9.22 6.16
CA HIS A 29 -3.72 -8.91 7.58
C HIS A 29 -5.02 -8.19 7.93
N ASP A 30 -5.81 -8.80 8.81
CA ASP A 30 -7.00 -8.21 9.44
C ASP A 30 -6.71 -7.86 10.88
N ASP A 31 -6.91 -6.60 11.23
CA ASP A 31 -6.53 -6.04 12.54
C ASP A 31 -7.68 -6.09 13.54
N ALA A 32 -8.29 -7.28 13.70
CA ALA A 32 -9.44 -7.55 14.56
C ALA A 32 -10.71 -6.78 14.13
N SER A 33 -11.09 -6.91 12.86
CA SER A 33 -12.34 -6.34 12.34
C SER A 33 -13.57 -6.92 13.07
N THR A 34 -14.56 -6.07 13.27
CA THR A 34 -15.84 -6.42 13.92
C THR A 34 -16.98 -6.60 12.92
N ASP A 35 -16.74 -6.29 11.65
CA ASP A 35 -17.68 -6.44 10.54
C ASP A 35 -17.46 -7.76 9.76
N SER A 36 -17.94 -7.82 8.51
CA SER A 36 -17.79 -9.00 7.66
C SER A 36 -16.38 -9.22 7.09
N THR A 37 -15.39 -8.35 7.35
CA THR A 37 -14.05 -8.38 6.75
C THR A 37 -13.37 -9.74 6.95
N ALA A 38 -13.24 -10.18 8.21
CA ALA A 38 -12.55 -11.44 8.53
C ALA A 38 -13.23 -12.67 7.91
N ARG A 39 -14.57 -12.66 7.80
CA ARG A 39 -15.33 -13.75 7.16
C ARG A 39 -15.01 -13.82 5.66
N ILE A 40 -15.04 -12.67 4.97
CA ILE A 40 -14.73 -12.61 3.52
C ILE A 40 -13.30 -13.08 3.26
N ILE A 41 -12.33 -12.68 4.09
CA ILE A 41 -10.93 -13.11 3.96
C ILE A 41 -10.81 -14.64 4.09
N ARG A 42 -11.51 -15.27 5.05
CA ARG A 42 -11.50 -16.75 5.21
C ARG A 42 -12.08 -17.44 3.97
N GLU A 43 -13.21 -16.96 3.44
CA GLU A 43 -13.84 -17.50 2.23
C GLU A 43 -12.86 -17.49 1.03
N TYR A 44 -12.08 -16.41 0.87
CA TYR A 44 -11.07 -16.34 -0.19
C TYR A 44 -9.85 -17.23 0.09
N ALA A 45 -9.40 -17.33 1.34
CA ALA A 45 -8.32 -18.24 1.71
C ALA A 45 -8.69 -19.70 1.48
N GLU A 46 -9.94 -20.10 1.72
CA GLU A 46 -10.44 -21.45 1.41
C GLU A 46 -10.53 -21.70 -0.09
N ARG A 47 -10.92 -20.71 -0.89
CA ARG A 47 -10.99 -20.81 -2.36
C ARG A 47 -9.63 -20.80 -3.04
N PHE A 48 -8.65 -20.11 -2.46
CA PHE A 48 -7.30 -19.92 -3.01
C PHE A 48 -6.20 -20.25 -1.98
N PRO A 49 -6.15 -21.46 -1.43
CA PRO A 49 -5.30 -21.80 -0.28
C PRO A 49 -3.80 -21.77 -0.59
N SER A 50 -3.42 -21.88 -1.86
CA SER A 50 -2.01 -21.76 -2.29
C SER A 50 -1.56 -20.32 -2.50
N LEU A 51 -2.49 -19.34 -2.50
CA LEU A 51 -2.24 -17.95 -2.83
C LEU A 51 -2.51 -17.02 -1.64
N ILE A 52 -3.68 -17.14 -0.99
CA ILE A 52 -4.12 -16.23 0.08
C ILE A 52 -3.70 -16.78 1.43
N VAL A 53 -2.93 -16.02 2.17
CA VAL A 53 -2.46 -16.33 3.53
C VAL A 53 -3.09 -15.34 4.51
N PRO A 54 -4.16 -15.71 5.21
CA PRO A 54 -4.82 -14.83 6.17
C PRO A 54 -3.99 -14.70 7.45
N ILE A 55 -3.92 -13.48 7.98
CA ILE A 55 -3.37 -13.15 9.30
C ILE A 55 -4.46 -12.38 10.04
N LEU A 56 -5.25 -13.09 10.84
CA LEU A 56 -6.40 -12.53 11.53
C LEU A 56 -6.03 -12.31 13.00
N GLN A 57 -6.06 -11.05 13.43
CA GLN A 57 -5.77 -10.69 14.81
C GLN A 57 -7.02 -10.82 15.70
N GLU A 58 -6.83 -11.17 16.97
CA GLU A 58 -7.90 -11.17 17.97
C GLU A 58 -8.09 -9.78 18.62
N GLU A 59 -7.03 -8.97 18.58
CA GLU A 59 -7.00 -7.62 19.14
C GLU A 59 -6.35 -6.65 18.15
N ASN A 60 -6.82 -5.40 18.14
CA ASN A 60 -6.30 -4.37 17.23
C ASN A 60 -4.84 -4.00 17.58
N GLN A 61 -3.91 -4.40 16.75
CA GLN A 61 -2.47 -4.23 16.94
C GLN A 61 -2.02 -2.80 16.64
N ARG A 62 -2.66 -2.16 15.64
CA ARG A 62 -2.33 -0.78 15.26
C ARG A 62 -2.62 0.19 16.40
N SER A 63 -3.72 0.01 17.13
CA SER A 63 -4.06 0.85 18.29
C SER A 63 -3.05 0.75 19.44
N LYS A 64 -2.31 -0.37 19.50
CA LYS A 64 -1.20 -0.60 20.45
C LYS A 64 0.15 -0.07 19.95
N GLY A 65 0.18 0.57 18.78
CA GLY A 65 1.42 1.08 18.17
C GLY A 65 2.35 0.00 17.58
N ILE A 66 1.85 -1.23 17.39
CA ILE A 66 2.65 -2.34 16.87
C ILE A 66 2.85 -2.15 15.37
N PRO A 67 4.10 -2.22 14.85
CA PRO A 67 4.41 -2.10 13.42
C PRO A 67 4.02 -3.39 12.68
N ILE A 68 2.77 -3.48 12.26
CA ILE A 68 2.10 -4.67 11.70
C ILE A 68 2.95 -5.40 10.67
N LEU A 69 3.42 -4.70 9.64
CA LEU A 69 4.20 -5.31 8.56
C LEU A 69 5.45 -6.04 9.11
N ARG A 70 6.24 -5.38 9.95
CA ARG A 70 7.47 -5.93 10.49
C ARG A 70 7.24 -7.07 11.48
N THR A 71 6.18 -6.97 12.27
CA THR A 71 5.92 -7.92 13.37
C THR A 71 5.20 -9.17 12.87
N HIS A 72 4.18 -9.00 12.03
CA HIS A 72 3.26 -10.09 11.72
C HIS A 72 3.39 -10.64 10.30
N VAL A 73 3.89 -9.84 9.35
CA VAL A 73 3.86 -10.18 7.92
C VAL A 73 5.25 -10.49 7.38
N LEU A 74 6.20 -9.57 7.53
CA LEU A 74 7.54 -9.68 6.96
C LEU A 74 8.29 -10.98 7.33
N PRO A 75 8.21 -11.52 8.59
CA PRO A 75 8.86 -12.78 8.94
C PRO A 75 8.33 -14.01 8.20
N LYS A 76 7.13 -13.92 7.61
CA LYS A 76 6.48 -15.00 6.86
C LYS A 76 6.73 -14.91 5.36
N MET A 77 7.12 -13.73 4.86
CA MET A 77 7.31 -13.46 3.44
C MET A 77 8.54 -14.14 2.86
N ARG A 78 8.37 -14.82 1.71
CA ARG A 78 9.43 -15.52 0.96
C ARG A 78 9.85 -14.75 -0.29
N GLY A 79 8.97 -13.89 -0.84
CA GLY A 79 9.19 -13.14 -2.07
C GLY A 79 10.36 -12.15 -1.98
N ARG A 80 11.00 -11.87 -3.12
CA ARG A 80 12.06 -10.84 -3.26
C ARG A 80 11.50 -9.41 -3.31
N PHE A 81 10.24 -9.27 -3.69
CA PHE A 81 9.53 -8.00 -3.82
C PHE A 81 8.29 -8.00 -2.93
N ILE A 82 7.88 -6.83 -2.49
CA ILE A 82 6.68 -6.60 -1.67
C ILE A 82 5.82 -5.57 -2.38
N ALA A 83 4.60 -5.93 -2.75
CA ALA A 83 3.58 -5.03 -3.25
C ALA A 83 2.54 -4.75 -2.16
N PHE A 84 2.00 -3.53 -2.14
CA PHE A 84 1.07 -3.07 -1.12
C PHE A 84 -0.30 -2.77 -1.71
N CYS A 85 -1.34 -3.02 -0.90
CA CYS A 85 -2.69 -2.55 -1.13
C CYS A 85 -3.45 -2.49 0.19
N GLU A 86 -4.15 -1.40 0.45
CA GLU A 86 -5.09 -1.30 1.54
C GLU A 86 -6.38 -2.07 1.23
N GLY A 87 -7.11 -2.50 2.27
CA GLY A 87 -8.32 -3.31 2.09
C GLY A 87 -9.54 -2.53 1.58
N ASP A 88 -9.48 -1.21 1.54
CA ASP A 88 -10.46 -0.31 0.93
C ASP A 88 -10.12 0.10 -0.50
N ASP A 89 -8.93 -0.27 -1.01
CA ASP A 89 -8.46 -0.06 -2.38
C ASP A 89 -8.41 -1.36 -3.18
N TYR A 90 -8.09 -1.29 -4.47
CA TYR A 90 -7.94 -2.49 -5.29
C TYR A 90 -7.03 -2.29 -6.50
N TRP A 91 -6.46 -3.39 -7.00
CA TRP A 91 -5.74 -3.43 -8.27
C TRP A 91 -6.72 -3.69 -9.41
N CYS A 92 -6.61 -2.89 -10.48
CA CYS A 92 -7.50 -2.91 -11.63
C CYS A 92 -6.84 -3.42 -12.93
N ASP A 93 -5.57 -3.82 -12.87
CA ASP A 93 -4.80 -4.34 -14.01
C ASP A 93 -4.21 -5.71 -13.62
N ASP A 94 -4.54 -6.75 -14.37
CA ASP A 94 -4.11 -8.13 -14.11
C ASP A 94 -2.62 -8.39 -14.41
N GLY A 95 -1.95 -7.47 -15.12
CA GLY A 95 -0.52 -7.49 -15.38
C GLY A 95 0.34 -6.67 -14.42
N LYS A 96 -0.28 -6.05 -13.39
CA LYS A 96 0.44 -5.13 -12.49
C LYS A 96 1.69 -5.74 -11.86
N LEU A 97 1.59 -6.92 -11.26
CA LEU A 97 2.72 -7.56 -10.59
C LEU A 97 3.84 -7.90 -11.57
N GLN A 98 3.49 -8.44 -12.74
CA GLN A 98 4.47 -8.76 -13.79
C GLN A 98 5.23 -7.52 -14.23
N MET A 99 4.53 -6.46 -14.59
CA MET A 99 5.15 -5.22 -15.06
C MET A 99 6.05 -4.56 -14.03
N GLN A 100 5.66 -4.59 -12.75
CA GLN A 100 6.49 -4.00 -11.70
C GLN A 100 7.72 -4.84 -11.37
N VAL A 101 7.63 -6.18 -11.44
CA VAL A 101 8.79 -7.06 -11.29
C VAL A 101 9.76 -6.87 -12.45
N ASP A 102 9.28 -6.89 -13.70
CA ASP A 102 10.10 -6.67 -14.89
C ASP A 102 10.80 -5.30 -14.83
N CYS A 103 10.09 -4.26 -14.38
CA CYS A 103 10.66 -2.94 -14.15
C CYS A 103 11.80 -2.98 -13.13
N LEU A 104 11.56 -3.55 -11.95
CA LEU A 104 12.59 -3.62 -10.91
C LEU A 104 13.77 -4.52 -11.28
N GLU A 105 13.56 -5.56 -12.08
CA GLU A 105 14.67 -6.40 -12.59
C GLU A 105 15.50 -5.68 -13.65
N SER A 106 14.88 -4.84 -14.48
CA SER A 106 15.59 -4.04 -15.52
C SER A 106 16.22 -2.75 -14.98
N GLN A 107 15.81 -2.30 -13.76
CA GLN A 107 16.30 -1.06 -13.13
C GLN A 107 16.92 -1.41 -11.75
N PRO A 108 18.15 -1.94 -11.72
CA PRO A 108 18.77 -2.40 -10.47
C PRO A 108 19.01 -1.26 -9.45
N GLU A 109 19.12 -0.01 -9.90
CA GLU A 109 19.26 1.18 -9.09
C GLU A 109 17.95 1.58 -8.39
N ALA A 110 16.78 1.15 -8.91
CA ALA A 110 15.50 1.42 -8.27
C ALA A 110 15.25 0.44 -7.11
N VAL A 111 14.98 0.97 -5.92
CA VAL A 111 14.56 0.18 -4.76
C VAL A 111 13.06 -0.07 -4.77
N ALA A 112 12.30 0.77 -5.45
CA ALA A 112 10.86 0.68 -5.57
C ALA A 112 10.37 1.04 -6.99
N CYS A 113 9.21 0.49 -7.34
CA CYS A 113 8.45 0.82 -8.54
C CYS A 113 7.04 1.19 -8.14
N VAL A 114 6.53 2.28 -8.70
CA VAL A 114 5.17 2.79 -8.49
C VAL A 114 4.50 3.06 -9.83
N HIS A 115 3.20 3.23 -9.83
CA HIS A 115 2.43 3.58 -11.02
C HIS A 115 1.34 4.60 -10.68
N ASN A 116 0.58 5.04 -11.68
CA ASN A 116 -0.55 5.93 -11.43
C ASN A 116 -1.73 5.15 -10.84
N THR A 117 -2.52 5.84 -10.04
CA THR A 117 -3.72 5.32 -9.36
C THR A 117 -4.90 6.21 -9.71
N GLU A 118 -6.00 5.61 -10.15
CA GLU A 118 -7.26 6.32 -10.32
C GLU A 118 -7.87 6.61 -8.96
N MET A 119 -8.43 7.81 -8.78
CA MET A 119 -9.15 8.19 -7.56
C MET A 119 -10.64 8.16 -7.81
N VAL A 120 -11.38 7.49 -6.92
CA VAL A 120 -12.84 7.42 -6.96
C VAL A 120 -13.44 7.88 -5.64
N GLY A 121 -14.56 8.54 -5.70
CA GLY A 121 -15.33 8.99 -4.53
C GLY A 121 -16.13 7.84 -3.90
N SER A 122 -16.80 8.13 -2.78
CA SER A 122 -17.64 7.18 -2.04
C SER A 122 -18.79 6.57 -2.85
N GLU A 123 -19.23 7.26 -3.90
CA GLU A 123 -20.28 6.81 -4.82
C GLU A 123 -19.73 6.12 -6.08
N GLY A 124 -18.40 5.90 -6.14
CA GLY A 124 -17.72 5.31 -7.29
C GLY A 124 -17.47 6.27 -8.45
N ASN A 125 -17.81 7.55 -8.32
CA ASN A 125 -17.55 8.58 -9.32
C ASN A 125 -16.05 8.87 -9.39
N ARG A 126 -15.53 9.02 -10.62
CA ARG A 126 -14.13 9.33 -10.87
C ARG A 126 -13.79 10.75 -10.41
N LEU A 127 -12.70 10.89 -9.62
CA LEU A 127 -12.20 12.17 -9.14
C LEU A 127 -10.93 12.64 -9.87
N GLY A 128 -10.22 11.72 -10.53
CA GLY A 128 -8.97 11.99 -11.22
C GLY A 128 -7.90 10.94 -10.96
N TYR A 129 -6.65 11.37 -10.86
CA TYR A 129 -5.49 10.51 -10.64
C TYR A 129 -4.65 10.98 -9.45
N ALA A 130 -4.06 10.05 -8.72
CA ALA A 130 -3.22 10.34 -7.55
C ALA A 130 -1.88 10.98 -7.95
N SER A 131 -1.33 10.65 -9.11
CA SER A 131 -0.07 11.23 -9.61
C SER A 131 -0.30 12.21 -10.76
N THR A 132 0.49 13.29 -10.77
CA THR A 132 0.57 14.24 -11.88
C THR A 132 1.64 13.86 -12.90
N VAL A 133 2.52 12.92 -12.57
CA VAL A 133 3.57 12.41 -13.48
C VAL A 133 2.94 11.73 -14.70
N ARG A 134 3.46 12.01 -15.89
CA ARG A 134 2.92 11.54 -17.19
C ARG A 134 3.98 10.91 -18.08
N LYS A 135 5.09 10.42 -17.48
CA LYS A 135 6.16 9.74 -18.23
C LYS A 135 6.84 8.75 -17.30
N SER A 136 7.04 7.53 -17.79
CA SER A 136 7.82 6.52 -17.06
C SER A 136 9.28 6.94 -16.89
N GLY A 137 9.85 6.65 -15.75
CA GLY A 137 11.24 6.97 -15.41
C GLY A 137 11.49 7.05 -13.90
N MET A 138 12.75 7.31 -13.54
CA MET A 138 13.11 7.57 -12.15
C MET A 138 12.48 8.87 -11.68
N LEU A 139 11.81 8.84 -10.53
CA LEU A 139 11.25 10.04 -9.91
C LEU A 139 12.37 10.90 -9.32
N GLU A 140 12.31 12.19 -9.60
CA GLU A 140 13.25 13.14 -9.00
C GLU A 140 12.95 13.32 -7.50
N MET A 141 14.01 13.42 -6.70
CA MET A 141 13.89 13.68 -5.26
C MET A 141 13.05 14.92 -4.97
N SER A 142 13.18 15.96 -5.80
CA SER A 142 12.42 17.22 -5.68
C SER A 142 10.91 16.99 -5.75
N ALA A 143 10.43 16.10 -6.62
CA ALA A 143 9.02 15.76 -6.71
C ALA A 143 8.55 14.95 -5.49
N LEU A 144 9.38 14.02 -5.01
CA LEU A 144 9.07 13.19 -3.84
C LEU A 144 9.00 13.99 -2.53
N VAL A 145 9.77 15.08 -2.43
CA VAL A 145 9.79 15.96 -1.24
C VAL A 145 8.64 16.97 -1.29
N ARG A 146 8.35 17.57 -2.45
CA ARG A 146 7.39 18.67 -2.58
C ARG A 146 5.94 18.20 -2.70
N GLU A 147 5.70 17.08 -3.35
CA GLU A 147 4.35 16.59 -3.64
C GLU A 147 3.89 15.56 -2.58
N SER A 148 3.03 16.00 -1.67
CA SER A 148 2.19 15.07 -0.92
C SER A 148 1.30 14.36 -1.95
N GLY A 149 1.62 13.12 -2.33
CA GLY A 149 0.84 12.36 -3.31
C GLY A 149 1.54 12.12 -4.64
N ALA A 150 2.88 12.06 -4.68
CA ALA A 150 3.61 11.63 -5.88
C ALA A 150 3.15 10.26 -6.40
N TYR A 151 2.68 9.39 -5.49
CA TYR A 151 2.03 8.12 -5.79
C TYR A 151 1.16 7.68 -4.59
N HIS A 152 0.26 6.74 -4.81
CA HIS A 152 -0.56 6.11 -3.76
C HIS A 152 0.05 4.78 -3.30
N THR A 153 -0.15 4.38 -2.03
CA THR A 153 0.39 3.15 -1.44
C THR A 153 0.01 1.90 -2.23
N SER A 154 -1.23 1.82 -2.76
CA SER A 154 -1.69 0.69 -3.58
C SER A 154 -0.92 0.51 -4.89
N SER A 155 -0.14 1.52 -5.32
CA SER A 155 0.74 1.46 -6.49
C SER A 155 2.15 0.93 -6.16
N LEU A 156 2.54 0.91 -4.90
CA LEU A 156 3.91 0.64 -4.49
C LEU A 156 4.25 -0.84 -4.58
N MET A 157 5.38 -1.14 -5.24
CA MET A 157 6.15 -2.37 -5.08
C MET A 157 7.59 -2.00 -4.73
N CYS A 158 8.21 -2.68 -3.78
CA CYS A 158 9.61 -2.45 -3.43
C CYS A 158 10.39 -3.76 -3.22
N ARG A 159 11.72 -3.66 -3.26
CA ARG A 159 12.59 -4.79 -2.91
C ARG A 159 12.46 -5.12 -1.42
N LYS A 160 12.31 -6.41 -1.09
CA LYS A 160 12.23 -6.86 0.30
C LYS A 160 13.48 -6.48 1.10
N SER A 161 14.65 -6.50 0.46
CA SER A 161 15.94 -6.12 1.07
C SER A 161 15.92 -4.72 1.69
N TYR A 162 15.06 -3.80 1.24
CA TYR A 162 14.85 -2.51 1.91
C TYR A 162 14.39 -2.67 3.36
N TYR A 163 13.50 -3.63 3.64
CA TYR A 163 13.00 -3.88 4.99
C TYR A 163 13.97 -4.67 5.88
N GLU A 164 14.98 -5.30 5.29
CA GLU A 164 16.03 -6.04 5.98
C GLU A 164 17.14 -5.11 6.50
N GLN A 165 17.20 -3.87 5.99
CA GLN A 165 18.13 -2.85 6.43
C GLN A 165 17.58 -2.07 7.65
N PRO A 166 18.47 -1.49 8.47
CA PRO A 166 18.07 -0.54 9.51
C PRO A 166 17.29 0.62 8.91
N ARG A 167 16.21 1.03 9.59
CA ARG A 167 15.47 2.22 9.15
C ARG A 167 16.31 3.47 9.34
N PRO A 168 16.28 4.42 8.38
CA PRO A 168 16.83 5.75 8.60
C PRO A 168 16.21 6.38 9.86
N GLU A 169 16.99 7.07 10.66
CA GLU A 169 16.56 7.61 11.95
C GLU A 169 15.36 8.55 11.83
N PHE A 170 15.33 9.38 10.78
CA PHE A 170 14.23 10.31 10.54
C PHE A 170 12.85 9.61 10.36
N VAL A 171 12.83 8.36 9.90
CA VAL A 171 11.58 7.57 9.77
C VAL A 171 10.99 7.25 11.15
N SER A 172 11.84 7.06 12.16
CA SER A 172 11.40 6.82 13.53
C SER A 172 10.96 8.08 14.26
N MET A 173 11.42 9.26 13.81
CA MET A 173 11.07 10.56 14.39
C MET A 173 9.68 11.06 13.95
N THR A 174 9.13 10.56 12.84
CA THR A 174 7.84 10.97 12.32
C THR A 174 6.71 10.18 12.96
N ARG A 175 6.13 10.69 14.03
CA ARG A 175 4.97 10.10 14.68
C ARG A 175 3.70 10.39 13.85
N GLY A 176 3.00 9.35 13.42
CA GLY A 176 1.63 9.45 12.87
C GLY A 176 1.48 9.70 11.37
N VAL A 177 2.55 9.90 10.59
CA VAL A 177 2.48 10.14 9.14
C VAL A 177 3.11 8.95 8.40
N GLY A 178 2.31 7.89 8.13
CA GLY A 178 2.82 6.58 7.67
C GLY A 178 3.53 6.59 6.32
N ASP A 179 3.01 7.28 5.32
CA ASP A 179 3.41 7.09 3.93
C ASP A 179 4.55 8.03 3.50
N TYR A 180 4.56 9.27 3.98
CA TYR A 180 5.57 10.26 3.60
C TYR A 180 6.99 9.87 4.03
N PRO A 181 7.26 9.48 5.29
CA PRO A 181 8.58 9.03 5.71
C PRO A 181 9.07 7.79 4.96
N MET A 182 8.16 6.84 4.69
CA MET A 182 8.49 5.64 3.90
C MET A 182 8.89 6.03 2.48
N ARG A 183 8.17 6.95 1.85
CA ARG A 183 8.49 7.48 0.51
C ARG A 183 9.87 8.09 0.45
N LEU A 184 10.21 8.96 1.41
CA LEU A 184 11.54 9.56 1.49
C LEU A 184 12.61 8.50 1.74
N ALA A 185 12.38 7.57 2.65
CA ALA A 185 13.34 6.52 2.95
C ALA A 185 13.61 5.63 1.72
N LEU A 186 12.60 5.26 0.95
CA LEU A 186 12.77 4.52 -0.31
C LEU A 186 13.58 5.35 -1.33
N ALA A 187 13.24 6.64 -1.47
CA ALA A 187 13.94 7.54 -2.38
C ALA A 187 15.44 7.70 -2.05
N PHE A 188 15.78 7.78 -0.77
CA PHE A 188 17.18 7.84 -0.32
C PHE A 188 17.92 6.51 -0.41
N SER A 189 17.19 5.38 -0.43
CA SER A 189 17.79 4.04 -0.45
C SER A 189 18.17 3.53 -1.86
N GLY A 190 17.76 4.22 -2.94
CA GLY A 190 18.05 3.80 -4.32
C GLY A 190 17.08 4.34 -5.36
N GLY A 191 16.17 5.22 -4.94
CA GLY A 191 15.22 5.85 -5.85
C GLY A 191 13.96 5.03 -6.13
N ILE A 192 13.01 5.69 -6.76
CA ILE A 192 11.69 5.13 -7.09
C ILE A 192 11.45 5.30 -8.59
N TYR A 193 11.18 4.20 -9.29
CA TYR A 193 10.81 4.23 -10.70
C TYR A 193 9.29 4.35 -10.85
N TYR A 194 8.83 5.24 -11.70
CA TYR A 194 7.42 5.43 -12.02
C TYR A 194 7.08 4.80 -13.38
N LEU A 195 6.01 4.02 -13.42
CA LEU A 195 5.38 3.52 -14.63
C LEU A 195 4.15 4.37 -14.96
N ASP A 196 4.13 4.98 -16.15
CA ASP A 196 2.98 5.78 -16.61
C ASP A 196 1.83 4.86 -17.07
N ARG A 197 1.22 4.21 -16.11
CA ARG A 197 0.07 3.31 -16.29
C ARG A 197 -0.83 3.33 -15.06
N VAL A 198 -2.12 3.30 -15.23
CA VAL A 198 -3.09 3.16 -14.13
C VAL A 198 -3.33 1.69 -13.86
N MET A 199 -2.94 1.20 -12.68
CA MET A 199 -3.05 -0.22 -12.31
C MET A 199 -3.68 -0.44 -10.92
N SER A 200 -4.09 0.63 -10.24
CA SER A 200 -4.87 0.56 -9.00
C SER A 200 -5.90 1.67 -8.92
N VAL A 201 -6.84 1.48 -8.03
CA VAL A 201 -7.90 2.44 -7.72
C VAL A 201 -7.86 2.74 -6.22
N TYR A 202 -7.81 4.03 -5.89
CA TYR A 202 -7.88 4.57 -4.55
C TYR A 202 -9.29 5.11 -4.27
N ARG A 203 -9.92 4.61 -3.21
CA ARG A 203 -11.21 5.12 -2.74
C ARG A 203 -11.00 6.27 -1.76
N PHE A 204 -11.24 7.48 -2.25
CA PHE A 204 -11.04 8.71 -1.48
C PHE A 204 -12.25 9.00 -0.58
N GLN A 205 -11.97 9.31 0.70
CA GLN A 205 -12.97 9.69 1.70
C GLN A 205 -14.09 8.65 1.92
N VAL A 206 -13.78 7.38 1.82
CA VAL A 206 -14.76 6.34 2.16
C VAL A 206 -14.90 6.19 3.67
N GLU A 207 -16.06 5.69 4.08
CA GLU A 207 -16.37 5.46 5.49
C GLU A 207 -15.37 4.48 6.12
N GLY A 208 -14.83 4.84 7.30
CA GLY A 208 -13.82 4.04 8.00
C GLY A 208 -12.38 4.27 7.55
N SER A 209 -12.14 4.98 6.43
CA SER A 209 -10.77 5.30 6.00
C SER A 209 -10.03 6.23 6.97
N TRP A 210 -8.70 6.14 7.00
CA TRP A 210 -7.87 7.04 7.80
C TRP A 210 -8.10 8.52 7.42
N ALA A 211 -8.20 8.84 6.14
CA ALA A 211 -8.44 10.18 5.64
C ALA A 211 -9.77 10.77 6.17
N THR A 212 -10.83 9.96 6.19
CA THR A 212 -12.14 10.40 6.70
C THR A 212 -12.11 10.61 8.21
N ARG A 213 -11.41 9.75 8.96
CA ARG A 213 -11.25 9.91 10.42
C ARG A 213 -10.46 11.18 10.75
N MET A 214 -9.36 11.44 10.05
CA MET A 214 -8.53 12.64 10.24
C MET A 214 -9.27 13.94 9.88
N ALA A 215 -10.13 13.92 8.86
CA ALA A 215 -10.94 15.07 8.50
C ALA A 215 -12.01 15.41 9.57
N ARG A 216 -12.53 14.40 10.28
CA ARG A 216 -13.48 14.59 11.39
C ARG A 216 -12.83 15.04 12.69
N ASP A 217 -11.57 14.68 12.91
CA ASP A 217 -10.81 15.04 14.10
C ASP A 217 -9.84 16.17 13.80
N SER A 218 -10.35 17.41 13.92
CA SER A 218 -9.57 18.62 13.64
C SER A 218 -8.36 18.81 14.58
N ALA A 219 -8.42 18.31 15.80
CA ALA A 219 -7.30 18.37 16.75
C ALA A 219 -6.19 17.38 16.35
N ALA A 220 -6.54 16.16 15.95
CA ALA A 220 -5.60 15.19 15.45
C ALA A 220 -4.98 15.64 14.11
N ALA A 221 -5.74 16.32 13.25
CA ALA A 221 -5.24 16.90 12.00
C ALA A 221 -4.22 18.03 12.24
N ALA A 222 -4.42 18.89 13.25
CA ALA A 222 -3.48 19.93 13.63
C ALA A 222 -2.17 19.34 14.18
N GLN A 223 -2.26 18.38 15.07
CA GLN A 223 -1.11 17.67 15.67
C GLN A 223 -0.28 16.92 14.61
N THR A 224 -0.93 16.36 13.59
CA THR A 224 -0.25 15.70 12.47
C THR A 224 0.51 16.70 11.59
N ARG A 225 -0.01 17.90 11.40
CA ARG A 225 0.68 18.97 10.63
C ARG A 225 1.92 19.50 11.34
N GLU A 226 1.85 19.68 12.66
CA GLU A 226 2.99 20.14 13.47
C GLU A 226 4.14 19.11 13.53
N SER A 227 3.85 17.82 13.38
CA SER A 227 4.88 16.76 13.40
C SER A 227 5.63 16.59 12.06
N VAL A 228 5.23 17.30 11.00
CA VAL A 228 5.85 17.24 9.65
C VAL A 228 6.83 18.39 9.39
N ILE A 229 6.87 19.39 10.29
CA ILE A 229 7.81 20.50 10.23
C ILE A 229 9.00 20.23 11.14
#